data_e431aafa8952743a9c38aec9439c7bed
#
_entry.id   e431aafa8952743a9c38aec9439c7bed
#
_cell.length_a   1.000
_cell.length_b   1.000
_cell.length_c   1.000
_cell.angle_alpha   90.00
_cell.angle_beta   90.00
_cell.angle_gamma   90.00
#
_symmetry.space_group_name_H-M   'P 1'
#
loop_
_entity.id
_entity.type
_entity.pdbx_description
1 polymer ?
#
loop_
_entity_poly.entity_id
_entity_poly.type
_entity_poly.pdbx_seq_one_letter_code
_entity_poly.pdbx_strand_id
1 'polypeptide(L)'
;MAATLLLLSVPFFSLSAIAVALAFLVRPRPVRIPVKGRHVFITGGSSGIGLALARRAAAEGARVSILARSAARLNEAREAIRLATGVDVAVFSADVRDAEAVARAVEAAGPIDLLVCNHGVFTPQELEHQDLEDVRFMVDVNLMGTFHLIKAALPAMKQRARATKLPASISIMSSQAGQVGVYGYTAYSASKFALRGLGEALQHEVIGDNIHVSLIFPPDTETPGFAEEHKRRPELTNIIAGSSGGMKADDVAQKAMDGIKTGTFIVPCNFEGTMLSIATAGLSPQRSYRMAFVEVFGAGFMRFMGLCFQWNWFSTIENWHAKKKSM
;
A
#
# COMPACT_ATOMS: atom_id res chain seq x y z
N MET A 1 -24.55 46.68 -0.41
CA MET A 1 -24.98 45.57 -1.29
C MET A 1 -24.00 45.26 -2.42
N ALA A 2 -23.59 46.21 -3.26
CA ALA A 2 -22.62 45.92 -4.36
C ALA A 2 -21.26 45.42 -3.88
N ALA A 3 -20.66 46.00 -2.84
CA ALA A 3 -19.38 45.57 -2.28
C ALA A 3 -19.45 44.18 -1.65
N THR A 4 -20.55 43.81 -1.04
CA THR A 4 -20.76 42.46 -0.46
C THR A 4 -20.94 41.40 -1.56
N LEU A 5 -21.62 41.76 -2.65
CA LEU A 5 -21.73 40.91 -3.84
C LEU A 5 -20.38 40.72 -4.54
N LEU A 6 -19.54 41.75 -4.61
CA LEU A 6 -18.19 41.67 -5.19
C LEU A 6 -17.28 40.80 -4.31
N LEU A 7 -17.34 40.94 -2.98
CA LEU A 7 -16.55 40.13 -2.03
C LEU A 7 -16.92 38.64 -2.05
N LEU A 8 -18.17 38.30 -2.37
CA LEU A 8 -18.60 36.89 -2.53
C LEU A 8 -18.38 36.36 -3.93
N SER A 9 -18.34 37.22 -4.94
CA SER A 9 -18.11 36.76 -6.34
C SER A 9 -16.67 36.39 -6.61
N VAL A 10 -15.67 37.07 -6.06
CA VAL A 10 -14.24 36.76 -6.29
C VAL A 10 -13.87 35.35 -5.85
N PRO A 11 -14.17 34.88 -4.62
CA PRO A 11 -13.88 33.49 -4.26
C PRO A 11 -14.67 32.46 -5.08
N PHE A 12 -15.89 32.78 -5.49
CA PHE A 12 -16.69 31.88 -6.31
C PHE A 12 -16.10 31.71 -7.71
N PHE A 13 -15.65 32.79 -8.37
CA PHE A 13 -14.98 32.73 -9.66
C PHE A 13 -13.63 32.02 -9.56
N SER A 14 -12.85 32.23 -8.49
CA SER A 14 -11.59 31.54 -8.29
C SER A 14 -11.78 30.04 -8.07
N LEU A 15 -12.75 29.61 -7.27
CA LEU A 15 -13.10 28.20 -7.06
C LEU A 15 -13.53 27.53 -8.38
N SER A 16 -14.39 28.21 -9.15
CA SER A 16 -14.84 27.70 -10.44
C SER A 16 -13.70 27.58 -11.45
N ALA A 17 -12.80 28.56 -11.50
CA ALA A 17 -11.61 28.52 -12.36
C ALA A 17 -10.68 27.36 -12.00
N ILE A 18 -10.43 27.11 -10.69
CA ILE A 18 -9.63 25.99 -10.23
C ILE A 18 -10.32 24.66 -10.57
N ALA A 19 -11.63 24.54 -10.38
CA ALA A 19 -12.37 23.32 -10.72
C ALA A 19 -12.29 23.01 -12.23
N VAL A 20 -12.41 24.04 -13.09
CA VAL A 20 -12.23 23.90 -14.54
C VAL A 20 -10.79 23.52 -14.88
N ALA A 21 -9.79 24.17 -14.28
CA ALA A 21 -8.39 23.84 -14.47
C ALA A 21 -8.08 22.39 -14.09
N LEU A 22 -8.63 21.89 -12.97
CA LEU A 22 -8.48 20.50 -12.55
C LEU A 22 -9.01 19.50 -13.58
N ALA A 23 -10.12 19.82 -14.28
CA ALA A 23 -10.66 18.97 -15.31
C ALA A 23 -9.70 18.81 -16.52
N PHE A 24 -8.89 19.84 -16.81
CA PHE A 24 -7.85 19.78 -17.82
C PHE A 24 -6.55 19.12 -17.32
N LEU A 25 -6.13 19.41 -16.09
CA LEU A 25 -4.86 18.94 -15.53
C LEU A 25 -4.91 17.45 -15.19
N VAL A 26 -5.96 17.01 -14.53
CA VAL A 26 -6.08 15.61 -14.08
C VAL A 26 -6.33 14.68 -15.29
N ARG A 27 -7.00 15.15 -16.33
CA ARG A 27 -7.32 14.39 -17.56
C ARG A 27 -7.70 12.94 -17.24
N PRO A 28 -8.82 12.71 -16.55
CA PRO A 28 -9.20 11.39 -16.09
C PRO A 28 -9.28 10.44 -17.29
N ARG A 29 -8.33 9.51 -17.38
CA ARG A 29 -8.37 8.40 -18.33
C ARG A 29 -8.75 7.17 -17.50
N PRO A 30 -9.99 6.69 -17.62
CA PRO A 30 -10.39 5.48 -16.94
C PRO A 30 -9.50 4.33 -17.41
N VAL A 31 -8.83 3.70 -16.45
CA VAL A 31 -8.03 2.51 -16.67
C VAL A 31 -8.82 1.33 -16.12
N ARG A 32 -8.89 0.27 -16.91
CA ARG A 32 -9.43 -1.01 -16.48
C ARG A 32 -8.38 -2.08 -16.72
N ILE A 33 -7.79 -2.55 -15.64
CA ILE A 33 -6.80 -3.62 -15.67
C ILE A 33 -7.55 -4.93 -15.51
N PRO A 34 -7.61 -5.78 -16.56
CA PRO A 34 -8.31 -7.06 -16.47
C PRO A 34 -7.54 -8.02 -15.58
N VAL A 35 -8.26 -8.81 -14.79
CA VAL A 35 -7.71 -9.87 -13.94
C VAL A 35 -7.92 -11.24 -14.58
N LYS A 36 -9.11 -11.47 -15.14
CA LYS A 36 -9.46 -12.74 -15.78
C LYS A 36 -8.52 -13.09 -16.92
N GLY A 37 -7.96 -14.29 -16.88
CA GLY A 37 -7.01 -14.79 -17.87
C GLY A 37 -5.61 -14.15 -17.80
N ARG A 38 -5.36 -13.27 -16.81
CA ARG A 38 -4.06 -12.61 -16.61
C ARG A 38 -3.24 -13.35 -15.55
N HIS A 39 -1.93 -13.18 -15.60
CA HIS A 39 -1.04 -13.76 -14.60
C HIS A 39 -0.82 -12.76 -13.45
N VAL A 40 -1.27 -13.13 -12.27
CA VAL A 40 -1.09 -12.40 -11.01
C VAL A 40 -0.03 -13.08 -10.17
N PHE A 41 1.08 -12.39 -9.90
CA PHE A 41 2.17 -12.88 -9.05
C PHE A 41 2.15 -12.14 -7.72
N ILE A 42 2.01 -12.87 -6.60
CA ILE A 42 1.80 -12.29 -5.27
C ILE A 42 2.87 -12.79 -4.31
N THR A 43 3.60 -11.87 -3.69
CA THR A 43 4.55 -12.21 -2.62
C THR A 43 3.89 -12.14 -1.25
N GLY A 44 4.41 -12.91 -0.29
CA GLY A 44 3.72 -13.08 1.00
C GLY A 44 2.36 -13.79 0.85
N GLY A 45 2.20 -14.60 -0.21
CA GLY A 45 0.94 -15.24 -0.58
C GLY A 45 0.54 -16.43 0.29
N SER A 46 1.35 -16.83 1.26
CA SER A 46 1.09 -18.00 2.11
C SER A 46 0.17 -17.72 3.30
N SER A 47 -0.17 -16.46 3.60
CA SER A 47 -1.05 -16.10 4.72
C SER A 47 -1.61 -14.68 4.59
N GLY A 48 -2.54 -14.31 5.48
CA GLY A 48 -3.03 -12.96 5.65
C GLY A 48 -3.54 -12.31 4.36
N ILE A 49 -3.17 -11.04 4.15
CA ILE A 49 -3.62 -10.23 2.99
C ILE A 49 -3.19 -10.89 1.67
N GLY A 50 -1.97 -11.43 1.58
CA GLY A 50 -1.47 -12.07 0.36
C GLY A 50 -2.26 -13.31 -0.04
N LEU A 51 -2.64 -14.14 0.91
CA LEU A 51 -3.49 -15.31 0.68
C LEU A 51 -4.91 -14.88 0.26
N ALA A 52 -5.47 -13.86 0.91
CA ALA A 52 -6.77 -13.32 0.57
C ALA A 52 -6.78 -12.73 -0.86
N LEU A 53 -5.73 -12.01 -1.26
CA LEU A 53 -5.55 -11.51 -2.63
C LEU A 53 -5.42 -12.65 -3.64
N ALA A 54 -4.64 -13.69 -3.33
CA ALA A 54 -4.45 -14.84 -4.21
C ALA A 54 -5.78 -15.59 -4.43
N ARG A 55 -6.55 -15.83 -3.37
CA ARG A 55 -7.88 -16.45 -3.44
C ARG A 55 -8.84 -15.62 -4.29
N ARG A 56 -8.85 -14.30 -4.11
CA ARG A 56 -9.69 -13.38 -4.89
C ARG A 56 -9.31 -13.36 -6.36
N ALA A 57 -8.01 -13.23 -6.68
CA ALA A 57 -7.54 -13.26 -8.06
C ALA A 57 -7.88 -14.58 -8.76
N ALA A 58 -7.72 -15.72 -8.05
CA ALA A 58 -8.11 -17.04 -8.57
C ALA A 58 -9.62 -17.13 -8.83
N ALA A 59 -10.46 -16.66 -7.90
CA ALA A 59 -11.92 -16.61 -8.08
C ALA A 59 -12.36 -15.71 -9.24
N GLU A 60 -11.61 -14.65 -9.56
CA GLU A 60 -11.83 -13.80 -10.75
C GLU A 60 -11.28 -14.41 -12.05
N GLY A 61 -10.74 -15.64 -12.00
CA GLY A 61 -10.26 -16.38 -13.18
C GLY A 61 -8.85 -16.01 -13.64
N ALA A 62 -8.00 -15.50 -12.74
CA ALA A 62 -6.59 -15.29 -13.01
C ALA A 62 -5.77 -16.59 -12.95
N ARG A 63 -4.67 -16.63 -13.68
CA ARG A 63 -3.55 -17.52 -13.36
C ARG A 63 -2.79 -16.90 -12.19
N VAL A 64 -2.66 -17.62 -11.08
CA VAL A 64 -2.05 -17.08 -9.86
C VAL A 64 -0.76 -17.81 -9.52
N SER A 65 0.25 -17.05 -9.17
CA SER A 65 1.50 -17.53 -8.57
C SER A 65 1.69 -16.86 -7.22
N ILE A 66 2.06 -17.63 -6.20
CA ILE A 66 2.35 -17.13 -4.88
C ILE A 66 3.80 -17.43 -4.47
N LEU A 67 4.45 -16.47 -3.84
CA LEU A 67 5.81 -16.58 -3.33
C LEU A 67 5.87 -16.30 -1.83
N ALA A 68 6.56 -17.16 -1.08
CA ALA A 68 6.90 -16.97 0.32
C ALA A 68 8.09 -17.84 0.71
N ARG A 69 8.63 -17.69 1.93
CA ARG A 69 9.81 -18.43 2.39
C ARG A 69 9.51 -19.90 2.70
N SER A 70 8.36 -20.20 3.28
CA SER A 70 8.02 -21.55 3.74
C SER A 70 7.28 -22.36 2.68
N ALA A 71 7.93 -23.38 2.14
CA ALA A 71 7.31 -24.29 1.19
C ALA A 71 6.08 -25.02 1.77
N ALA A 72 6.12 -25.39 3.06
CA ALA A 72 4.99 -26.03 3.74
C ALA A 72 3.77 -25.12 3.74
N ARG A 73 3.91 -23.86 4.23
CA ARG A 73 2.83 -22.86 4.24
C ARG A 73 2.33 -22.49 2.84
N LEU A 74 3.20 -22.51 1.84
CA LEU A 74 2.79 -22.29 0.45
C LEU A 74 1.89 -23.41 -0.06
N ASN A 75 2.20 -24.67 0.26
CA ASN A 75 1.38 -25.82 -0.11
C ASN A 75 0.01 -25.81 0.63
N GLU A 76 -0.02 -25.45 1.91
CA GLU A 76 -1.25 -25.23 2.65
C GLU A 76 -2.11 -24.14 2.00
N ALA A 77 -1.49 -23.00 1.64
CA ALA A 77 -2.17 -21.90 0.96
C ALA A 77 -2.72 -22.32 -0.42
N ARG A 78 -1.92 -23.06 -1.21
CA ARG A 78 -2.34 -23.61 -2.50
C ARG A 78 -3.58 -24.49 -2.35
N GLU A 79 -3.59 -25.38 -1.37
CA GLU A 79 -4.73 -26.24 -1.12
C GLU A 79 -5.95 -25.45 -0.65
N ALA A 80 -5.78 -24.48 0.24
CA ALA A 80 -6.86 -23.60 0.69
C ALA A 80 -7.47 -22.80 -0.47
N ILE A 81 -6.66 -22.33 -1.42
CA ILE A 81 -7.14 -21.62 -2.61
C ILE A 81 -7.89 -22.61 -3.52
N ARG A 82 -7.33 -23.80 -3.76
CA ARG A 82 -7.94 -24.83 -4.59
C ARG A 82 -9.32 -25.25 -4.07
N LEU A 83 -9.44 -25.46 -2.76
CA LEU A 83 -10.72 -25.81 -2.12
C LEU A 83 -11.76 -24.69 -2.23
N ALA A 84 -11.33 -23.43 -2.11
CA ALA A 84 -12.23 -22.28 -2.15
C ALA A 84 -12.65 -21.86 -3.56
N THR A 85 -11.81 -22.10 -4.59
CA THR A 85 -12.02 -21.53 -5.93
C THR A 85 -12.01 -22.55 -7.06
N GLY A 86 -11.59 -23.79 -6.80
CA GLY A 86 -11.34 -24.80 -7.81
C GLY A 86 -10.08 -24.58 -8.65
N VAL A 87 -9.32 -23.52 -8.41
CA VAL A 87 -8.14 -23.14 -9.20
C VAL A 87 -6.86 -23.61 -8.49
N ASP A 88 -6.00 -24.30 -9.22
CA ASP A 88 -4.66 -24.63 -8.74
C ASP A 88 -3.70 -23.47 -9.02
N VAL A 89 -2.91 -23.09 -8.02
CA VAL A 89 -1.96 -21.96 -8.10
C VAL A 89 -0.53 -22.43 -8.06
N ALA A 90 0.37 -21.76 -8.79
CA ALA A 90 1.79 -22.06 -8.73
C ALA A 90 2.42 -21.50 -7.45
N VAL A 91 3.35 -22.24 -6.86
CA VAL A 91 4.03 -21.87 -5.62
C VAL A 91 5.54 -21.76 -5.83
N PHE A 92 6.14 -20.72 -5.27
CA PHE A 92 7.58 -20.45 -5.35
C PHE A 92 8.13 -20.19 -3.96
N SER A 93 9.08 -21.00 -3.51
CA SER A 93 9.75 -20.80 -2.23
C SER A 93 11.02 -19.97 -2.42
N ALA A 94 11.02 -18.73 -1.91
CA ALA A 94 12.20 -17.86 -1.92
C ALA A 94 12.13 -16.83 -0.79
N ASP A 95 13.31 -16.41 -0.31
CA ASP A 95 13.43 -15.23 0.54
C ASP A 95 13.58 -14.00 -0.37
N VAL A 96 12.76 -12.98 -0.17
CA VAL A 96 12.79 -11.75 -0.98
C VAL A 96 14.09 -10.95 -0.80
N ARG A 97 14.89 -11.23 0.24
CA ARG A 97 16.21 -10.65 0.46
C ARG A 97 17.27 -11.22 -0.51
N ASP A 98 17.05 -12.43 -1.01
CA ASP A 98 17.91 -13.07 -2.00
C ASP A 98 17.47 -12.70 -3.42
N ALA A 99 18.18 -11.74 -4.02
CA ALA A 99 17.86 -11.22 -5.35
C ALA A 99 17.92 -12.30 -6.44
N GLU A 100 18.86 -13.26 -6.32
CA GLU A 100 19.00 -14.34 -7.30
C GLU A 100 17.87 -15.37 -7.18
N ALA A 101 17.49 -15.73 -5.94
CA ALA A 101 16.36 -16.64 -5.72
C ALA A 101 15.05 -16.01 -6.21
N VAL A 102 14.87 -14.70 -6.00
CA VAL A 102 13.73 -13.94 -6.54
C VAL A 102 13.74 -13.94 -8.07
N ALA A 103 14.88 -13.67 -8.70
CA ALA A 103 15.01 -13.69 -10.16
C ALA A 103 14.65 -15.05 -10.75
N ARG A 104 15.18 -16.13 -10.18
CA ARG A 104 14.84 -17.52 -10.60
C ARG A 104 13.34 -17.82 -10.43
N ALA A 105 12.72 -17.38 -9.34
CA ALA A 105 11.31 -17.60 -9.11
C ALA A 105 10.42 -16.82 -10.11
N VAL A 106 10.79 -15.58 -10.42
CA VAL A 106 10.08 -14.73 -11.41
C VAL A 106 10.22 -15.32 -12.81
N GLU A 107 11.43 -15.76 -13.19
CA GLU A 107 11.68 -16.41 -14.48
C GLU A 107 10.88 -17.71 -14.63
N ALA A 108 10.91 -18.58 -13.62
CA ALA A 108 10.16 -19.84 -13.60
C ALA A 108 8.63 -19.62 -13.63
N ALA A 109 8.13 -18.54 -13.06
CA ALA A 109 6.70 -18.16 -13.12
C ALA A 109 6.28 -17.75 -14.52
N GLY A 110 7.20 -17.27 -15.34
CA GLY A 110 6.96 -16.75 -16.68
C GLY A 110 6.33 -15.36 -16.69
N PRO A 111 5.85 -14.89 -17.85
CA PRO A 111 5.40 -13.50 -18.00
C PRO A 111 4.30 -13.11 -17.02
N ILE A 112 4.54 -12.03 -16.27
CA ILE A 112 3.64 -11.49 -15.23
C ILE A 112 2.87 -10.30 -15.83
N ASP A 113 1.58 -10.22 -15.54
CA ASP A 113 0.71 -9.12 -15.90
C ASP A 113 0.45 -8.18 -14.71
N LEU A 114 0.24 -8.76 -13.53
CA LEU A 114 0.00 -8.04 -12.28
C LEU A 114 1.00 -8.55 -11.23
N LEU A 115 1.93 -7.69 -10.82
CA LEU A 115 2.88 -7.97 -9.74
C LEU A 115 2.35 -7.35 -8.45
N VAL A 116 2.22 -8.15 -7.40
CA VAL A 116 1.79 -7.70 -6.07
C VAL A 116 2.91 -7.95 -5.05
N CYS A 117 3.63 -6.90 -4.71
CA CYS A 117 4.67 -6.89 -3.66
C CYS A 117 3.98 -6.71 -2.30
N ASN A 118 3.52 -7.83 -1.72
CA ASN A 118 2.76 -7.84 -0.46
C ASN A 118 3.57 -8.36 0.73
N HIS A 119 4.75 -8.91 0.52
CA HIS A 119 5.63 -9.33 1.62
C HIS A 119 5.98 -8.14 2.53
N GLY A 120 6.20 -8.44 3.80
CA GLY A 120 6.64 -7.47 4.77
C GLY A 120 6.87 -8.11 6.13
N VAL A 121 7.67 -7.44 6.93
CA VAL A 121 7.93 -7.76 8.33
C VAL A 121 7.83 -6.49 9.16
N PHE A 122 7.58 -6.68 10.44
CA PHE A 122 7.36 -5.62 11.38
C PHE A 122 7.88 -6.03 12.76
N THR A 123 8.79 -5.25 13.32
CA THR A 123 9.31 -5.41 14.69
C THR A 123 9.08 -4.10 15.43
N PRO A 124 7.94 -3.97 16.15
CA PRO A 124 7.62 -2.75 16.89
C PRO A 124 8.50 -2.61 18.12
N GLN A 125 9.18 -1.48 18.25
CA GLN A 125 9.98 -1.14 19.41
C GLN A 125 10.37 0.35 19.40
N GLU A 126 10.60 0.94 20.58
CA GLU A 126 11.20 2.26 20.68
C GLU A 126 12.64 2.20 20.14
N LEU A 127 13.04 3.22 19.37
CA LEU A 127 14.30 3.19 18.62
C LEU A 127 15.54 3.00 19.53
N GLU A 128 15.54 3.57 20.72
CA GLU A 128 16.66 3.43 21.68
C GLU A 128 16.88 1.97 22.17
N HIS A 129 15.84 1.13 22.05
CA HIS A 129 15.88 -0.27 22.47
C HIS A 129 15.88 -1.24 21.28
N GLN A 130 15.78 -0.72 20.05
CA GLN A 130 15.68 -1.54 18.86
C GLN A 130 17.05 -1.92 18.32
N ASP A 131 17.30 -3.21 18.16
CA ASP A 131 18.53 -3.70 17.57
C ASP A 131 18.67 -3.26 16.11
N LEU A 132 19.87 -2.81 15.70
CA LEU A 132 20.14 -2.41 14.34
C LEU A 132 19.99 -3.57 13.33
N GLU A 133 20.11 -4.80 13.76
CA GLU A 133 19.83 -5.98 12.94
C GLU A 133 18.34 -6.08 12.61
N ASP A 134 17.43 -5.80 13.53
CA ASP A 134 16.00 -5.72 13.29
C ASP A 134 15.66 -4.58 12.32
N VAL A 135 16.33 -3.43 12.47
CA VAL A 135 16.19 -2.30 11.54
C VAL A 135 16.59 -2.71 10.13
N ARG A 136 17.78 -3.32 9.97
CA ARG A 136 18.27 -3.84 8.68
C ARG A 136 17.32 -4.88 8.10
N PHE A 137 16.89 -5.82 8.91
CA PHE A 137 15.96 -6.87 8.49
C PHE A 137 14.65 -6.29 7.93
N MET A 138 14.07 -5.26 8.58
CA MET A 138 12.88 -4.58 8.07
C MET A 138 13.16 -3.87 6.74
N VAL A 139 14.30 -3.19 6.60
CA VAL A 139 14.69 -2.53 5.35
C VAL A 139 14.94 -3.56 4.25
N ASP A 140 15.68 -4.63 4.54
CA ASP A 140 16.01 -5.66 3.57
C ASP A 140 14.77 -6.40 3.06
N VAL A 141 13.83 -6.72 3.95
CA VAL A 141 12.60 -7.39 3.54
C VAL A 141 11.66 -6.40 2.86
N ASN A 142 11.28 -5.30 3.53
CA ASN A 142 10.19 -4.44 3.07
C ASN A 142 10.58 -3.63 1.83
N LEU A 143 11.81 -3.09 1.79
CA LEU A 143 12.26 -2.20 0.74
C LEU A 143 13.11 -2.93 -0.31
N MET A 144 14.23 -3.54 0.10
CA MET A 144 15.12 -4.19 -0.86
C MET A 144 14.46 -5.39 -1.55
N GLY A 145 13.68 -6.19 -0.81
CA GLY A 145 12.87 -7.27 -1.39
C GLY A 145 11.89 -6.77 -2.45
N THR A 146 11.31 -5.60 -2.25
CA THR A 146 10.43 -4.96 -3.27
C THR A 146 11.23 -4.53 -4.51
N PHE A 147 12.43 -3.96 -4.34
CA PHE A 147 13.33 -3.67 -5.46
C PHE A 147 13.73 -4.91 -6.23
N HIS A 148 14.10 -6.00 -5.54
CA HIS A 148 14.49 -7.26 -6.20
C HIS A 148 13.38 -7.80 -7.10
N LEU A 149 12.15 -7.82 -6.59
CA LEU A 149 10.98 -8.30 -7.35
C LEU A 149 10.66 -7.43 -8.55
N ILE A 150 10.60 -6.11 -8.35
CA ILE A 150 10.28 -5.19 -9.44
C ILE A 150 11.37 -5.26 -10.51
N LYS A 151 12.64 -5.23 -10.11
CA LYS A 151 13.78 -5.31 -11.05
C LYS A 151 13.77 -6.60 -11.86
N ALA A 152 13.43 -7.73 -11.24
CA ALA A 152 13.35 -9.02 -11.92
C ALA A 152 12.16 -9.09 -12.90
N ALA A 153 10.99 -8.58 -12.51
CA ALA A 153 9.78 -8.72 -13.30
C ALA A 153 9.61 -7.64 -14.40
N LEU A 154 10.10 -6.43 -14.17
CA LEU A 154 9.80 -5.25 -14.97
C LEU A 154 10.16 -5.38 -16.46
N PRO A 155 11.33 -5.93 -16.88
CA PRO A 155 11.65 -6.05 -18.30
C PRO A 155 10.61 -6.88 -19.08
N ALA A 156 10.24 -8.05 -18.55
CA ALA A 156 9.26 -8.93 -19.15
C ALA A 156 7.84 -8.33 -19.11
N MET A 157 7.49 -7.62 -18.03
CA MET A 157 6.21 -6.89 -17.92
C MET A 157 6.08 -5.81 -18.99
N LYS A 158 7.13 -5.00 -19.22
CA LYS A 158 7.16 -3.99 -20.29
C LYS A 158 6.96 -4.62 -21.67
N GLN A 159 7.71 -5.68 -21.97
CA GLN A 159 7.58 -6.40 -23.22
C GLN A 159 6.16 -6.95 -23.42
N ARG A 160 5.59 -7.57 -22.39
CA ARG A 160 4.25 -8.15 -22.44
C ARG A 160 3.15 -7.08 -22.57
N ALA A 161 3.23 -5.98 -21.84
CA ALA A 161 2.28 -4.89 -21.96
C ALA A 161 2.26 -4.28 -23.38
N ARG A 162 3.43 -4.11 -23.99
CA ARG A 162 3.56 -3.66 -25.40
C ARG A 162 2.97 -4.68 -26.40
N ALA A 163 3.25 -5.97 -26.20
CA ALA A 163 2.78 -7.03 -27.08
C ALA A 163 1.26 -7.22 -27.01
N THR A 164 0.69 -7.19 -25.80
CA THR A 164 -0.76 -7.41 -25.60
C THR A 164 -1.59 -6.14 -25.78
N LYS A 165 -0.97 -4.96 -25.71
CA LYS A 165 -1.61 -3.63 -25.64
C LYS A 165 -2.59 -3.48 -24.46
N LEU A 166 -2.53 -4.39 -23.49
CA LEU A 166 -3.35 -4.37 -22.28
C LEU A 166 -2.57 -3.72 -21.13
N PRO A 167 -3.26 -2.97 -20.26
CA PRO A 167 -2.62 -2.40 -19.07
C PRO A 167 -2.13 -3.49 -18.12
N ALA A 168 -0.99 -3.23 -17.46
CA ALA A 168 -0.41 -4.07 -16.43
C ALA A 168 -0.35 -3.30 -15.10
N SER A 169 -0.11 -3.99 -13.99
CA SER A 169 -0.01 -3.38 -12.66
C SER A 169 1.20 -3.85 -11.89
N ILE A 170 1.82 -2.91 -11.17
CA ILE A 170 2.74 -3.17 -10.07
C ILE A 170 2.11 -2.60 -8.81
N SER A 171 1.79 -3.46 -7.86
CA SER A 171 1.11 -3.09 -6.62
C SER A 171 2.04 -3.31 -5.44
N ILE A 172 2.19 -2.30 -4.60
CA ILE A 172 3.11 -2.30 -3.47
C ILE A 172 2.30 -2.15 -2.18
N MET A 173 2.41 -3.13 -1.30
CA MET A 173 1.75 -3.12 0.00
C MET A 173 2.58 -2.30 0.99
N SER A 174 2.19 -1.05 1.19
CA SER A 174 2.70 -0.19 2.23
C SER A 174 1.92 -0.40 3.53
N SER A 175 1.58 0.65 4.24
CA SER A 175 0.79 0.70 5.47
C SER A 175 0.37 2.14 5.71
N GLN A 176 -0.62 2.40 6.55
CA GLN A 176 -0.87 3.74 7.09
C GLN A 176 0.37 4.30 7.80
N ALA A 177 1.23 3.44 8.38
CA ALA A 177 2.54 3.83 8.89
C ALA A 177 3.54 4.30 7.81
N GLY A 178 3.20 4.19 6.53
CA GLY A 178 3.89 4.82 5.39
C GLY A 178 3.26 6.16 4.96
N GLN A 179 2.26 6.65 5.69
CA GLN A 179 1.64 7.97 5.51
C GLN A 179 1.83 8.87 6.74
N VAL A 180 1.93 8.27 7.92
CA VAL A 180 2.16 8.96 9.19
C VAL A 180 3.10 8.15 10.08
N GLY A 181 4.04 8.82 10.77
CA GLY A 181 4.91 8.17 11.76
C GLY A 181 4.11 7.84 13.03
N VAL A 182 4.33 6.64 13.57
CA VAL A 182 3.68 6.16 14.78
C VAL A 182 4.74 5.85 15.84
N TYR A 183 4.46 6.13 17.10
CA TYR A 183 5.35 5.82 18.22
C TYR A 183 5.70 4.33 18.25
N GLY A 184 6.97 4.00 18.47
CA GLY A 184 7.45 2.61 18.45
C GLY A 184 7.59 1.98 17.05
N TYR A 185 7.33 2.74 15.95
CA TYR A 185 7.40 2.25 14.57
C TYR A 185 8.48 2.93 13.75
N THR A 186 9.51 3.51 14.36
CA THR A 186 10.49 4.35 13.67
C THR A 186 11.09 3.66 12.44
N ALA A 187 11.66 2.47 12.60
CA ALA A 187 12.26 1.72 11.49
C ALA A 187 11.20 1.19 10.51
N TYR A 188 10.06 0.71 11.03
CA TYR A 188 8.97 0.24 10.19
C TYR A 188 8.39 1.36 9.33
N SER A 189 8.03 2.49 9.94
CA SER A 189 7.51 3.66 9.21
C SER A 189 8.52 4.11 8.16
N ALA A 190 9.80 4.21 8.48
CA ALA A 190 10.84 4.56 7.51
C ALA A 190 10.84 3.63 6.30
N SER A 191 10.76 2.29 6.51
CA SER A 191 10.69 1.30 5.44
C SER A 191 9.43 1.46 4.57
N LYS A 192 8.28 1.78 5.18
CA LYS A 192 6.99 1.92 4.49
C LYS A 192 6.84 3.28 3.77
N PHE A 193 7.43 4.35 4.29
CA PHE A 193 7.56 5.63 3.60
C PHE A 193 8.48 5.52 2.37
N ALA A 194 9.57 4.77 2.48
CA ALA A 194 10.48 4.52 1.36
C ALA A 194 9.76 3.86 0.17
N LEU A 195 8.81 2.95 0.43
CA LEU A 195 7.97 2.35 -0.62
C LEU A 195 7.11 3.36 -1.36
N ARG A 196 6.72 4.46 -0.70
CA ARG A 196 5.98 5.54 -1.36
C ARG A 196 6.88 6.26 -2.37
N GLY A 197 8.09 6.68 -1.95
CA GLY A 197 9.06 7.30 -2.87
C GLY A 197 9.41 6.39 -4.06
N LEU A 198 9.61 5.08 -3.80
CA LEU A 198 9.82 4.08 -4.84
C LEU A 198 8.64 4.05 -5.82
N GLY A 199 7.41 3.98 -5.33
CA GLY A 199 6.22 3.89 -6.16
C GLY A 199 5.97 5.16 -6.98
N GLU A 200 6.17 6.36 -6.40
CA GLU A 200 6.03 7.64 -7.10
C GLU A 200 7.03 7.76 -8.25
N ALA A 201 8.31 7.47 -8.01
CA ALA A 201 9.34 7.50 -9.04
C ALA A 201 9.09 6.44 -10.13
N LEU A 202 8.80 5.20 -9.72
CA LEU A 202 8.53 4.10 -10.64
C LEU A 202 7.34 4.40 -11.56
N GLN A 203 6.26 5.05 -11.06
CA GLN A 203 5.11 5.39 -11.88
C GLN A 203 5.52 6.28 -13.06
N HIS A 204 6.45 7.20 -12.89
CA HIS A 204 6.97 8.03 -13.98
C HIS A 204 7.74 7.21 -15.01
N GLU A 205 8.49 6.20 -14.59
CA GLU A 205 9.29 5.36 -15.48
C GLU A 205 8.47 4.36 -16.31
N VAL A 206 7.28 3.98 -15.84
CA VAL A 206 6.51 2.87 -16.44
C VAL A 206 5.20 3.29 -17.08
N ILE A 207 4.76 4.53 -16.89
CA ILE A 207 3.47 5.00 -17.42
C ILE A 207 3.41 4.95 -18.96
N GLY A 208 4.54 5.20 -19.62
CA GLY A 208 4.67 5.11 -21.07
C GLY A 208 4.52 3.69 -21.61
N ASP A 209 4.74 2.68 -20.79
CA ASP A 209 4.59 1.26 -21.11
C ASP A 209 3.20 0.71 -20.72
N ASN A 210 2.24 1.59 -20.38
CA ASN A 210 0.91 1.22 -19.91
C ASN A 210 0.92 0.31 -18.65
N ILE A 211 1.90 0.54 -17.76
CA ILE A 211 2.01 -0.11 -16.46
C ILE A 211 1.62 0.90 -15.39
N HIS A 212 0.74 0.49 -14.50
CA HIS A 212 0.17 1.33 -13.44
C HIS A 212 0.65 0.87 -12.09
N VAL A 213 1.21 1.79 -11.30
CA VAL A 213 1.62 1.52 -9.92
C VAL A 213 0.47 1.82 -8.97
N SER A 214 0.26 0.94 -7.99
CA SER A 214 -0.69 1.13 -6.90
C SER A 214 0.02 0.98 -5.56
N LEU A 215 -0.08 1.98 -4.72
CA LEU A 215 0.38 1.94 -3.32
C LEU A 215 -0.83 1.69 -2.42
N ILE A 216 -0.81 0.58 -1.69
CA ILE A 216 -1.90 0.16 -0.83
C ILE A 216 -1.52 0.46 0.61
N PHE A 217 -2.42 1.13 1.35
CA PHE A 217 -2.18 1.59 2.71
C PHE A 217 -3.21 0.98 3.68
N PRO A 218 -3.03 -0.32 4.06
CA PRO A 218 -3.89 -0.93 5.06
C PRO A 218 -3.64 -0.36 6.46
N PRO A 219 -4.68 -0.35 7.32
CA PRO A 219 -4.55 -0.20 8.76
C PRO A 219 -4.03 -1.50 9.39
N ASP A 220 -4.00 -1.57 10.73
CA ASP A 220 -3.83 -2.83 11.45
C ASP A 220 -4.81 -3.87 10.87
N THR A 221 -4.28 -5.01 10.45
CA THR A 221 -5.07 -6.02 9.74
C THR A 221 -4.96 -7.36 10.43
N GLU A 222 -6.09 -8.00 10.68
CA GLU A 222 -6.18 -9.30 11.32
C GLU A 222 -5.48 -10.37 10.47
N THR A 223 -4.23 -10.66 10.81
CA THR A 223 -3.39 -11.66 10.14
C THR A 223 -2.56 -12.43 11.17
N PRO A 224 -2.12 -13.65 10.85
CA PRO A 224 -1.20 -14.37 11.75
C PRO A 224 0.09 -13.59 12.04
N GLY A 225 0.62 -12.84 11.06
CA GLY A 225 1.79 -11.98 11.24
C GLY A 225 1.52 -10.87 12.26
N PHE A 226 0.42 -10.14 12.11
CA PHE A 226 0.02 -9.09 13.03
C PHE A 226 -0.17 -9.61 14.47
N ALA A 227 -0.76 -10.79 14.63
CA ALA A 227 -0.94 -11.39 15.96
C ALA A 227 0.39 -11.66 16.70
N GLU A 228 1.44 -12.06 15.97
CA GLU A 228 2.78 -12.24 16.55
C GLU A 228 3.47 -10.89 16.84
N GLU A 229 3.36 -9.95 15.94
CA GLU A 229 3.93 -8.60 16.08
C GLU A 229 3.29 -7.83 17.24
N HIS A 230 1.98 -7.95 17.40
CA HIS A 230 1.22 -7.29 18.47
C HIS A 230 1.70 -7.68 19.87
N LYS A 231 2.24 -8.88 20.06
CA LYS A 231 2.80 -9.33 21.35
C LYS A 231 4.00 -8.49 21.82
N ARG A 232 4.73 -7.86 20.87
CA ARG A 232 5.92 -7.04 21.15
C ARG A 232 5.65 -5.55 21.09
N ARG A 233 4.42 -5.15 20.77
CA ARG A 233 4.04 -3.76 20.57
C ARG A 233 4.13 -2.98 21.89
N PRO A 234 4.83 -1.84 21.95
CA PRO A 234 4.86 -0.99 23.14
C PRO A 234 3.45 -0.59 23.58
N GLU A 235 3.21 -0.53 24.89
CA GLU A 235 1.89 -0.19 25.42
C GLU A 235 1.42 1.21 24.98
N LEU A 236 2.33 2.19 24.96
CA LEU A 236 2.04 3.54 24.48
C LEU A 236 1.64 3.55 23.00
N THR A 237 2.23 2.67 22.20
CA THR A 237 1.80 2.49 20.79
C THR A 237 0.37 2.00 20.70
N ASN A 238 -0.05 1.08 21.58
CA ASN A 238 -1.44 0.61 21.62
C ASN A 238 -2.41 1.72 21.99
N ILE A 239 -2.03 2.62 22.89
CA ILE A 239 -2.85 3.78 23.28
C ILE A 239 -3.00 4.76 22.11
N ILE A 240 -1.91 5.05 21.39
CA ILE A 240 -1.89 6.01 20.27
C ILE A 240 -2.60 5.44 19.04
N ALA A 241 -2.35 4.18 18.71
CA ALA A 241 -2.93 3.52 17.54
C ALA A 241 -4.28 2.84 17.81
N GLY A 242 -4.69 2.73 19.06
CA GLY A 242 -5.91 2.02 19.45
C GLY A 242 -7.22 2.64 18.97
N SER A 243 -7.17 3.86 18.42
CA SER A 243 -8.30 4.49 17.75
C SER A 243 -8.52 3.98 16.31
N SER A 244 -7.52 3.33 15.71
CA SER A 244 -7.60 2.77 14.36
C SER A 244 -8.20 1.37 14.44
N GLY A 245 -9.46 1.22 14.06
CA GLY A 245 -10.13 -0.09 14.00
C GLY A 245 -9.37 -1.06 13.09
N GLY A 246 -9.16 -2.30 13.54
CA GLY A 246 -8.59 -3.37 12.72
C GLY A 246 -9.48 -3.73 11.53
N MET A 247 -8.88 -4.20 10.44
CA MET A 247 -9.60 -4.73 9.27
C MET A 247 -9.33 -6.22 9.10
N LYS A 248 -10.29 -6.95 8.52
CA LYS A 248 -10.06 -8.33 8.07
C LYS A 248 -9.19 -8.35 6.81
N ALA A 249 -8.36 -9.38 6.68
CA ALA A 249 -7.50 -9.54 5.51
C ALA A 249 -8.28 -9.58 4.19
N ASP A 250 -9.48 -10.16 4.18
CA ASP A 250 -10.36 -10.22 3.01
C ASP A 250 -10.88 -8.84 2.59
N ASP A 251 -11.19 -7.96 3.53
CA ASP A 251 -11.66 -6.60 3.25
C ASP A 251 -10.53 -5.75 2.67
N VAL A 252 -9.32 -5.87 3.23
CA VAL A 252 -8.12 -5.23 2.67
C VAL A 252 -7.83 -5.74 1.26
N ALA A 253 -7.90 -7.05 1.04
CA ALA A 253 -7.71 -7.66 -0.28
C ALA A 253 -8.76 -7.17 -1.30
N GLN A 254 -10.01 -6.97 -0.89
CA GLN A 254 -11.05 -6.39 -1.74
C GLN A 254 -10.66 -4.97 -2.18
N LYS A 255 -10.34 -4.09 -1.21
CA LYS A 255 -9.95 -2.70 -1.50
C LYS A 255 -8.71 -2.62 -2.39
N ALA A 256 -7.71 -3.45 -2.09
CA ALA A 256 -6.49 -3.54 -2.89
C ALA A 256 -6.79 -3.96 -4.34
N MET A 257 -7.58 -5.02 -4.54
CA MET A 257 -7.94 -5.50 -5.87
C MET A 257 -8.76 -4.47 -6.66
N ASP A 258 -9.68 -3.76 -6.02
CA ASP A 258 -10.46 -2.71 -6.66
C ASP A 258 -9.56 -1.54 -7.11
N GLY A 259 -8.60 -1.14 -6.25
CA GLY A 259 -7.59 -0.13 -6.60
C GLY A 259 -6.70 -0.57 -7.76
N ILE A 260 -6.23 -1.81 -7.75
CA ILE A 260 -5.43 -2.42 -8.82
C ILE A 260 -6.21 -2.39 -10.15
N LYS A 261 -7.45 -2.86 -10.16
CA LYS A 261 -8.28 -2.92 -11.36
C LYS A 261 -8.58 -1.56 -11.98
N THR A 262 -8.60 -0.53 -11.19
CA THR A 262 -8.82 0.86 -11.64
C THR A 262 -7.54 1.66 -11.90
N GLY A 263 -6.37 1.07 -11.66
CA GLY A 263 -5.09 1.75 -11.79
C GLY A 263 -4.95 2.94 -10.83
N THR A 264 -5.62 2.88 -9.68
CA THR A 264 -5.56 3.92 -8.64
C THR A 264 -4.18 3.90 -7.99
N PHE A 265 -3.51 5.06 -7.92
CA PHE A 265 -2.16 5.14 -7.39
C PHE A 265 -2.16 4.99 -5.86
N ILE A 266 -2.90 5.84 -5.12
CA ILE A 266 -3.06 5.72 -3.67
C ILE A 266 -4.35 4.97 -3.36
N VAL A 267 -4.23 3.82 -2.70
CA VAL A 267 -5.34 2.92 -2.35
C VAL A 267 -5.50 2.86 -0.84
N PRO A 268 -6.33 3.72 -0.24
CA PRO A 268 -6.70 3.60 1.16
C PRO A 268 -7.66 2.42 1.37
N CYS A 269 -7.55 1.74 2.50
CA CYS A 269 -8.37 0.59 2.80
C CYS A 269 -9.59 0.92 3.67
N ASN A 270 -9.53 1.98 4.48
CA ASN A 270 -10.60 2.45 5.36
C ASN A 270 -10.78 3.97 5.29
N PHE A 271 -11.72 4.50 6.08
CA PHE A 271 -12.01 5.93 6.14
C PHE A 271 -10.81 6.74 6.63
N GLU A 272 -10.14 6.32 7.68
CA GLU A 272 -8.96 6.99 8.22
C GLU A 272 -7.82 7.04 7.20
N GLY A 273 -7.58 5.93 6.50
CA GLY A 273 -6.62 5.88 5.41
C GLY A 273 -6.96 6.85 4.27
N THR A 274 -8.25 7.08 4.00
CA THR A 274 -8.69 8.10 3.03
C THR A 274 -8.34 9.51 3.53
N MET A 275 -8.60 9.81 4.80
CA MET A 275 -8.24 11.11 5.39
C MET A 275 -6.73 11.33 5.38
N LEU A 276 -5.94 10.31 5.76
CA LEU A 276 -4.49 10.35 5.68
C LEU A 276 -4.00 10.56 4.24
N SER A 277 -4.62 9.91 3.27
CA SER A 277 -4.27 10.06 1.84
C SER A 277 -4.47 11.50 1.36
N ILE A 278 -5.56 12.17 1.76
CA ILE A 278 -5.82 13.58 1.45
C ILE A 278 -4.80 14.48 2.17
N ALA A 279 -4.56 14.24 3.46
CA ALA A 279 -3.62 15.03 4.27
C ALA A 279 -2.17 14.94 3.77
N THR A 280 -1.80 13.83 3.13
CA THR A 280 -0.44 13.52 2.69
C THR A 280 -0.31 13.38 1.17
N ALA A 281 -1.29 13.88 0.40
CA ALA A 281 -1.31 13.72 -1.06
C ALA A 281 -0.02 14.23 -1.74
N GLY A 282 0.46 15.41 -1.36
CA GLY A 282 1.72 15.96 -1.87
C GLY A 282 1.73 16.07 -3.40
N LEU A 283 2.72 15.43 -4.03
CA LEU A 283 2.86 15.33 -5.49
C LEU A 283 2.55 13.92 -6.01
N SER A 284 1.88 13.08 -5.22
CA SER A 284 1.49 11.75 -5.67
C SER A 284 0.56 11.80 -6.89
N PRO A 285 0.72 10.89 -7.85
CA PRO A 285 -0.13 10.86 -9.05
C PRO A 285 -1.61 10.72 -8.71
N GLN A 286 -2.44 11.61 -9.28
CA GLN A 286 -3.89 11.57 -9.12
C GLN A 286 -4.57 11.51 -10.49
N ARG A 287 -5.52 10.58 -10.67
CA ARG A 287 -6.27 10.36 -11.91
C ARG A 287 -7.77 10.57 -11.76
N SER A 288 -8.24 10.67 -10.53
CA SER A 288 -9.65 10.93 -10.24
C SER A 288 -9.88 12.42 -10.08
N TYR A 289 -10.71 13.01 -10.95
CA TYR A 289 -11.12 14.41 -10.82
C TYR A 289 -11.75 14.70 -9.45
N ARG A 290 -12.61 13.77 -8.96
CA ARG A 290 -13.26 13.94 -7.66
C ARG A 290 -12.25 13.97 -6.52
N MET A 291 -11.27 13.06 -6.53
CA MET A 291 -10.24 13.04 -5.49
C MET A 291 -9.31 14.25 -5.62
N ALA A 292 -8.90 14.64 -6.81
CA ALA A 292 -8.11 15.84 -7.02
C ALA A 292 -8.80 17.09 -6.48
N PHE A 293 -10.11 17.20 -6.70
CA PHE A 293 -10.93 18.29 -6.13
C PHE A 293 -10.91 18.25 -4.60
N VAL A 294 -11.16 17.09 -4.01
CA VAL A 294 -11.13 16.92 -2.54
C VAL A 294 -9.74 17.19 -1.96
N GLU A 295 -8.68 16.75 -2.61
CA GLU A 295 -7.28 16.99 -2.19
C GLU A 295 -6.95 18.48 -2.23
N VAL A 296 -7.27 19.18 -3.31
CA VAL A 296 -6.95 20.62 -3.46
C VAL A 296 -7.71 21.49 -2.48
N PHE A 297 -9.02 21.23 -2.30
CA PHE A 297 -9.85 22.06 -1.43
C PHE A 297 -9.88 21.60 0.03
N GLY A 298 -9.65 20.31 0.27
CA GLY A 298 -9.64 19.71 1.60
C GLY A 298 -8.29 19.74 2.32
N ALA A 299 -7.18 19.95 1.61
CA ALA A 299 -5.82 19.81 2.16
C ALA A 299 -5.58 20.69 3.39
N GLY A 300 -6.01 21.96 3.37
CA GLY A 300 -5.84 22.87 4.51
C GLY A 300 -6.61 22.41 5.74
N PHE A 301 -7.85 21.97 5.57
CA PHE A 301 -8.66 21.42 6.65
C PHE A 301 -8.05 20.12 7.19
N MET A 302 -7.62 19.22 6.31
CA MET A 302 -6.96 17.98 6.73
C MET A 302 -5.65 18.24 7.46
N ARG A 303 -4.88 19.26 7.07
CA ARG A 303 -3.70 19.68 7.82
C ARG A 303 -4.04 20.18 9.20
N PHE A 304 -5.08 20.99 9.35
CA PHE A 304 -5.56 21.45 10.65
C PHE A 304 -5.95 20.26 11.55
N MET A 305 -6.73 19.31 11.04
CA MET A 305 -7.06 18.09 11.77
C MET A 305 -5.81 17.30 12.17
N GLY A 306 -4.84 17.18 11.27
CA GLY A 306 -3.56 16.53 11.58
C GLY A 306 -2.79 17.20 12.72
N LEU A 307 -2.85 18.54 12.84
CA LEU A 307 -2.26 19.27 13.98
C LEU A 307 -2.99 18.96 15.30
N CYS A 308 -4.32 18.84 15.27
CA CYS A 308 -5.10 18.43 16.44
C CYS A 308 -4.73 17.02 16.91
N PHE A 309 -4.56 16.07 15.97
CA PHE A 309 -4.10 14.72 16.29
C PHE A 309 -2.67 14.72 16.87
N GLN A 310 -1.74 15.48 16.29
CA GLN A 310 -0.37 15.61 16.79
C GLN A 310 -0.35 16.18 18.22
N TRP A 311 -1.14 17.22 18.48
CA TRP A 311 -1.25 17.79 19.81
C TRP A 311 -1.75 16.76 20.84
N ASN A 312 -2.79 16.00 20.49
CA ASN A 312 -3.32 14.93 21.35
C ASN A 312 -2.28 13.83 21.60
N TRP A 313 -1.55 13.39 20.55
CA TRP A 313 -0.51 12.39 20.70
C TRP A 313 0.64 12.86 21.59
N PHE A 314 1.14 14.07 21.37
CA PHE A 314 2.21 14.62 22.21
C PHE A 314 1.78 14.74 23.67
N SER A 315 0.59 15.25 23.93
CA SER A 315 0.03 15.32 25.30
C SER A 315 -0.10 13.92 25.94
N THR A 316 -0.53 12.92 25.16
CA THR A 316 -0.62 11.53 25.64
C THR A 316 0.75 10.96 25.97
N ILE A 317 1.76 11.19 25.12
CA ILE A 317 3.13 10.73 25.31
C ILE A 317 3.76 11.39 26.54
N GLU A 318 3.64 12.70 26.66
CA GLU A 318 4.16 13.47 27.81
C GLU A 318 3.56 13.00 29.14
N ASN A 319 2.23 12.83 29.18
CA ASN A 319 1.52 12.33 30.35
C ASN A 319 1.93 10.89 30.73
N TRP A 320 2.16 10.04 29.75
CA TRP A 320 2.64 8.68 29.97
C TRP A 320 4.02 8.67 30.63
N HIS A 321 4.96 9.43 30.10
CA HIS A 321 6.31 9.51 30.64
C HIS A 321 6.34 10.19 32.02
N ALA A 322 5.49 11.20 32.27
CA ALA A 322 5.38 11.83 33.58
C ALA A 322 4.90 10.83 34.66
N LYS A 323 3.90 10.00 34.33
CA LYS A 323 3.43 8.93 35.26
C LYS A 323 4.51 7.90 35.56
N LYS A 324 5.28 7.47 34.56
CA LYS A 324 6.37 6.50 34.76
C LYS A 324 7.52 7.05 35.65
N LYS A 325 7.78 8.36 35.60
CA LYS A 325 8.81 8.98 36.46
C LYS A 325 8.35 9.17 37.91
N SER A 326 7.05 9.13 38.17
CA SER A 326 6.47 9.31 39.50
C SER A 326 6.24 7.98 40.25
N MET A 327 6.44 6.85 39.58
CA MET A 327 6.44 5.49 40.16
C MET A 327 7.85 5.04 40.48
#